data_548a0db56b713badc72cccd4de04f3c2
#
_entry.id   548a0db56b713badc72cccd4de04f3c2
#
_cell.length_a   1.000
_cell.length_b   1.000
_cell.length_c   1.000
_cell.angle_alpha   90.00
_cell.angle_beta   90.00
_cell.angle_gamma   90.00
#
_symmetry.space_group_name_H-M   'P 1'
#
loop_
_entity.id
_entity.type
_entity.pdbx_description
1 polymer ?
#
loop_
_entity_poly.entity_id
_entity_poly.type
_entity_poly.pdbx_seq_one_letter_code
_entity_poly.pdbx_strand_id
1 'polypeptide(L)'
;MDLLDWNNNSEDQLLGIKLARDVKCINAFLQPGFPYGKRVWDNCAKILSERTDEELSPYFVELLEWLQDLNWPGTFIIINRLILFNGDSLLETYSKVVYTALRNEEENNEWLDHLSKLLENHHLSKGLNRNLHNIMLERYNSFWR
;
A
#
# COMPACT_ATOMS: atom_id res chain seq x y z
N MET A 1 17.59 8.98 -5.08
CA MET A 1 17.33 7.55 -4.77
C MET A 1 18.44 6.90 -3.94
N ASP A 2 19.70 7.13 -4.28
CA ASP A 2 20.84 6.52 -3.55
C ASP A 2 20.83 6.81 -2.04
N LEU A 3 20.39 7.98 -1.63
CA LEU A 3 20.30 8.36 -0.22
C LEU A 3 19.27 7.53 0.55
N LEU A 4 18.31 6.92 -0.15
CA LEU A 4 17.22 6.18 0.46
C LEU A 4 17.57 4.73 0.81
N ASP A 5 18.77 4.29 0.45
CA ASP A 5 19.26 2.95 0.81
C ASP A 5 19.35 2.84 2.34
N TRP A 6 18.70 1.80 2.87
CA TRP A 6 18.67 1.58 4.32
C TRP A 6 20.03 1.24 4.93
N ASN A 7 21.02 0.93 4.10
CA ASN A 7 22.40 0.71 4.55
C ASN A 7 23.15 2.02 4.80
N ASN A 8 22.62 3.15 4.35
CA ASN A 8 23.18 4.46 4.62
C ASN A 8 22.97 4.85 6.08
N ASN A 9 23.77 5.82 6.56
CA ASN A 9 23.52 6.38 7.89
C ASN A 9 22.17 7.11 7.92
N SER A 10 21.63 7.32 9.12
CA SER A 10 20.31 7.91 9.28
C SER A 10 20.21 9.35 8.76
N GLU A 11 21.31 10.10 8.81
CA GLU A 11 21.33 11.49 8.30
C GLU A 11 21.12 11.53 6.79
N ASP A 12 21.79 10.63 6.05
CA ASP A 12 21.65 10.53 4.60
C ASP A 12 20.24 10.07 4.21
N GLN A 13 19.69 9.10 4.92
CA GLN A 13 18.34 8.63 4.68
C GLN A 13 17.30 9.75 4.90
N LEU A 14 17.44 10.51 5.99
CA LEU A 14 16.55 11.64 6.28
C LEU A 14 16.69 12.75 5.24
N LEU A 15 17.90 13.00 4.77
CA LEU A 15 18.12 13.96 3.69
C LEU A 15 17.43 13.53 2.41
N GLY A 16 17.53 12.25 2.06
CA GLY A 16 16.86 11.70 0.90
C GLY A 16 15.34 11.86 0.96
N ILE A 17 14.75 11.57 2.11
CA ILE A 17 13.31 11.74 2.33
C ILE A 17 12.93 13.22 2.20
N LYS A 18 13.72 14.12 2.79
CA LYS A 18 13.48 15.56 2.71
C LYS A 18 13.53 16.07 1.26
N LEU A 19 14.54 15.67 0.50
CA LEU A 19 14.67 16.05 -0.90
C LEU A 19 13.52 15.51 -1.75
N ALA A 20 13.03 14.33 -1.43
CA ALA A 20 11.94 13.69 -2.16
C ALA A 20 10.62 14.45 -2.04
N ARG A 21 10.45 15.30 -1.03
CA ARG A 21 9.22 16.09 -0.83
C ARG A 21 8.92 17.01 -2.01
N ASP A 22 9.94 17.43 -2.73
CA ASP A 22 9.80 18.33 -3.88
C ASP A 22 9.65 17.57 -5.21
N VAL A 23 9.74 16.25 -5.18
CA VAL A 23 9.60 15.43 -6.40
C VAL A 23 8.11 15.28 -6.73
N LYS A 24 7.76 15.60 -7.98
CA LYS A 24 6.35 15.54 -8.45
C LYS A 24 5.98 14.18 -9.04
N CYS A 25 6.94 13.50 -9.67
CA CYS A 25 6.71 12.17 -10.27
C CYS A 25 6.88 11.08 -9.22
N ILE A 26 5.88 10.94 -8.36
CA ILE A 26 5.94 10.01 -7.21
C ILE A 26 5.91 8.55 -7.59
N ASN A 27 5.53 8.22 -8.82
CA ASN A 27 5.60 6.85 -9.31
C ASN A 27 7.01 6.26 -9.24
N ALA A 28 8.05 7.10 -9.21
CA ALA A 28 9.43 6.64 -9.03
C ALA A 28 9.65 5.92 -7.69
N PHE A 29 8.79 6.16 -6.70
CA PHE A 29 8.90 5.57 -5.37
C PHE A 29 8.05 4.31 -5.19
N LEU A 30 7.33 3.88 -6.23
CA LEU A 30 6.48 2.68 -6.17
C LEU A 30 7.35 1.44 -6.43
N GLN A 31 7.89 0.87 -5.35
CA GLN A 31 8.71 -0.34 -5.39
C GLN A 31 9.75 -0.32 -6.53
N PRO A 32 10.66 0.66 -6.54
CA PRO A 32 11.64 0.74 -7.63
C PRO A 32 12.46 -0.54 -7.75
N GLY A 33 12.67 -0.97 -9.00
CA GLY A 33 13.47 -2.13 -9.32
C GLY A 33 14.95 -1.81 -9.48
N PHE A 34 15.63 -2.64 -10.27
CA PHE A 34 17.05 -2.44 -10.57
C PHE A 34 17.34 -0.99 -11.04
N PRO A 35 18.42 -0.35 -10.57
CA PRO A 35 19.49 -0.91 -9.75
C PRO A 35 19.23 -0.86 -8.21
N TYR A 36 18.12 -0.31 -7.76
CA TYR A 36 17.89 -0.02 -6.36
C TYR A 36 17.33 -1.21 -5.58
N GLY A 37 16.17 -1.74 -6.01
CA GLY A 37 15.53 -2.89 -5.36
C GLY A 37 14.99 -2.61 -3.97
N LYS A 38 14.79 -3.67 -3.21
CA LYS A 38 14.13 -3.63 -1.90
C LYS A 38 14.82 -2.76 -0.85
N ARG A 39 16.12 -2.51 -1.01
CA ARG A 39 16.87 -1.72 -0.02
C ARG A 39 16.42 -0.27 0.10
N VAL A 40 15.67 0.24 -0.87
CA VAL A 40 15.11 1.60 -0.82
C VAL A 40 13.60 1.61 -0.55
N TRP A 41 12.93 0.47 -0.59
CA TRP A 41 11.46 0.42 -0.52
C TRP A 41 10.90 0.97 0.79
N ASP A 42 11.57 0.73 1.91
CA ASP A 42 11.10 1.22 3.21
C ASP A 42 11.03 2.76 3.22
N ASN A 43 12.08 3.41 2.77
CA ASN A 43 12.12 4.87 2.69
C ASN A 43 11.21 5.41 1.59
N CYS A 44 11.06 4.69 0.48
CA CYS A 44 10.07 5.04 -0.54
C CYS A 44 8.66 5.02 0.01
N ALA A 45 8.32 4.02 0.82
CA ALA A 45 7.02 3.95 1.48
C ALA A 45 6.80 5.13 2.43
N LYS A 46 7.83 5.53 3.18
CA LYS A 46 7.77 6.71 4.04
C LYS A 46 7.49 7.97 3.24
N ILE A 47 8.15 8.15 2.10
CA ILE A 47 7.93 9.29 1.22
C ILE A 47 6.48 9.30 0.72
N LEU A 48 6.00 8.17 0.22
CA LEU A 48 4.63 8.05 -0.27
C LEU A 48 3.60 8.30 0.83
N SER A 49 3.88 7.85 2.05
CA SER A 49 2.96 8.02 3.18
C SER A 49 2.75 9.49 3.57
N GLU A 50 3.68 10.37 3.22
CA GLU A 50 3.57 11.81 3.47
C GLU A 50 2.75 12.55 2.40
N ARG A 51 2.40 11.88 1.29
CA ARG A 51 1.67 12.50 0.19
C ARG A 51 0.18 12.55 0.47
N THR A 52 -0.48 13.49 -0.19
CA THR A 52 -1.93 13.66 -0.06
C THR A 52 -2.68 12.50 -0.70
N ASP A 53 -3.93 12.32 -0.30
CA ASP A 53 -4.82 11.34 -0.91
C ASP A 53 -4.96 11.56 -2.43
N GLU A 54 -5.02 12.81 -2.84
CA GLU A 54 -5.16 13.18 -4.26
C GLU A 54 -3.92 12.77 -5.07
N GLU A 55 -2.73 12.98 -4.51
CA GLU A 55 -1.48 12.58 -5.16
C GLU A 55 -1.36 11.06 -5.28
N LEU A 56 -1.85 10.32 -4.28
CA LEU A 56 -1.75 8.86 -4.25
C LEU A 56 -2.82 8.16 -5.10
N SER A 57 -3.97 8.80 -5.31
CA SER A 57 -5.11 8.12 -5.94
C SER A 57 -4.83 7.52 -7.32
N PRO A 58 -4.02 8.12 -8.20
CA PRO A 58 -3.70 7.48 -9.49
C PRO A 58 -2.92 6.17 -9.36
N TYR A 59 -2.36 5.90 -8.19
CA TYR A 59 -1.45 4.76 -7.97
C TYR A 59 -2.00 3.73 -6.99
N PHE A 60 -3.31 3.71 -6.75
CA PHE A 60 -3.91 2.77 -5.81
C PHE A 60 -3.66 1.32 -6.16
N VAL A 61 -3.67 0.96 -7.45
CA VAL A 61 -3.40 -0.42 -7.87
C VAL A 61 -2.01 -0.85 -7.39
N GLU A 62 -0.99 -0.03 -7.68
CA GLU A 62 0.39 -0.33 -7.29
C GLU A 62 0.55 -0.37 -5.77
N LEU A 63 -0.13 0.53 -5.06
CA LEU A 63 -0.10 0.53 -3.60
C LEU A 63 -0.76 -0.73 -3.02
N LEU A 64 -1.86 -1.18 -3.60
CA LEU A 64 -2.52 -2.42 -3.19
C LEU A 64 -1.67 -3.66 -3.52
N GLU A 65 -0.97 -3.64 -4.65
CA GLU A 65 -0.03 -4.71 -5.03
C GLU A 65 1.14 -4.82 -4.05
N TRP A 66 1.53 -3.73 -3.40
CA TRP A 66 2.58 -3.75 -2.37
C TRP A 66 2.20 -4.67 -1.19
N LEU A 67 0.92 -4.91 -0.98
CA LEU A 67 0.41 -5.77 0.08
C LEU A 67 0.51 -7.27 -0.25
N GLN A 68 1.02 -7.64 -1.40
CA GLN A 68 1.16 -9.05 -1.76
C GLN A 68 2.07 -9.83 -0.82
N ASP A 69 3.05 -9.15 -0.23
CA ASP A 69 3.98 -9.78 0.72
C ASP A 69 4.19 -8.86 1.93
N LEU A 70 3.77 -9.31 3.10
CA LEU A 70 3.93 -8.54 4.34
C LEU A 70 5.39 -8.38 4.76
N ASN A 71 6.28 -9.20 4.23
CA ASN A 71 7.72 -9.12 4.51
C ASN A 71 8.45 -8.13 3.60
N TRP A 72 7.80 -7.63 2.57
CA TRP A 72 8.40 -6.59 1.74
C TRP A 72 8.61 -5.31 2.55
N PRO A 73 9.78 -4.67 2.39
CA PRO A 73 10.02 -3.40 3.09
C PRO A 73 8.95 -2.37 2.73
N GLY A 74 8.47 -1.69 3.74
CA GLY A 74 7.48 -0.63 3.55
C GLY A 74 6.02 -1.07 3.53
N THR A 75 5.71 -2.37 3.46
CA THR A 75 4.33 -2.85 3.33
C THR A 75 3.43 -2.31 4.44
N PHE A 76 3.86 -2.37 5.71
CA PHE A 76 3.03 -1.88 6.82
C PHE A 76 2.88 -0.36 6.81
N ILE A 77 3.86 0.35 6.31
CA ILE A 77 3.76 1.81 6.14
C ILE A 77 2.66 2.13 5.13
N ILE A 78 2.63 1.40 4.02
CA ILE A 78 1.60 1.57 2.98
C ILE A 78 0.23 1.17 3.50
N ILE A 79 0.12 0.03 4.20
CA ILE A 79 -1.14 -0.40 4.81
C ILE A 79 -1.69 0.70 5.72
N ASN A 80 -0.87 1.21 6.64
CA ASN A 80 -1.30 2.24 7.59
C ASN A 80 -1.73 3.52 6.87
N ARG A 81 -1.02 3.89 5.80
CA ARG A 81 -1.39 5.07 5.00
C ARG A 81 -2.74 4.88 4.32
N LEU A 82 -3.00 3.70 3.76
CA LEU A 82 -4.27 3.41 3.09
C LEU A 82 -5.45 3.32 4.08
N ILE A 83 -5.20 2.86 5.30
CA ILE A 83 -6.23 2.86 6.36
C ILE A 83 -6.68 4.29 6.69
N LEU A 84 -5.79 5.26 6.58
CA LEU A 84 -6.09 6.67 6.85
C LEU A 84 -6.69 7.40 5.64
N PHE A 85 -6.75 6.74 4.49
CA PHE A 85 -7.25 7.36 3.27
C PHE A 85 -8.74 7.71 3.41
N ASN A 86 -9.11 8.89 2.94
CA ASN A 86 -10.47 9.42 3.11
C ASN A 86 -11.07 9.75 1.74
N GLY A 87 -11.97 8.91 1.24
CA GLY A 87 -12.65 9.16 -0.04
C GLY A 87 -13.12 7.90 -0.74
N ASP A 88 -13.93 8.09 -1.78
CA ASP A 88 -14.56 6.99 -2.52
C ASP A 88 -13.65 6.38 -3.60
N SER A 89 -12.58 7.07 -4.00
CA SER A 89 -11.72 6.58 -5.07
C SER A 89 -10.97 5.30 -4.68
N LEU A 90 -10.57 5.18 -3.43
CA LEU A 90 -9.97 3.93 -2.94
C LEU A 90 -10.99 2.79 -2.97
N LEU A 91 -12.23 3.06 -2.59
CA LEU A 91 -13.30 2.06 -2.58
C LEU A 91 -13.48 1.42 -3.96
N GLU A 92 -13.54 2.22 -5.00
CA GLU A 92 -13.71 1.72 -6.37
C GLU A 92 -12.55 0.82 -6.80
N THR A 93 -11.32 1.28 -6.61
CA THR A 93 -10.13 0.52 -6.99
C THR A 93 -9.98 -0.74 -6.14
N TYR A 94 -10.19 -0.63 -4.83
CA TYR A 94 -10.13 -1.76 -3.92
C TYR A 94 -11.12 -2.86 -4.33
N SER A 95 -12.35 -2.49 -4.63
CA SER A 95 -13.38 -3.44 -5.05
C SER A 95 -12.98 -4.17 -6.32
N LYS A 96 -12.45 -3.46 -7.32
CA LYS A 96 -11.99 -4.07 -8.57
C LYS A 96 -10.83 -5.03 -8.35
N VAL A 97 -9.85 -4.62 -7.54
CA VAL A 97 -8.68 -5.44 -7.23
C VAL A 97 -9.10 -6.72 -6.51
N VAL A 98 -9.96 -6.60 -5.49
CA VAL A 98 -10.42 -7.77 -4.73
C VAL A 98 -11.22 -8.72 -5.62
N TYR A 99 -12.16 -8.23 -6.41
CA TYR A 99 -12.92 -9.09 -7.33
C TYR A 99 -12.01 -9.80 -8.33
N THR A 100 -11.01 -9.13 -8.86
CA THR A 100 -10.05 -9.74 -9.77
C THR A 100 -9.24 -10.83 -9.06
N ALA A 101 -8.78 -10.56 -7.85
CA ALA A 101 -8.02 -11.52 -7.06
C ALA A 101 -8.86 -12.75 -6.69
N LEU A 102 -10.15 -12.57 -6.42
CA LEU A 102 -11.07 -13.67 -6.10
C LEU A 102 -11.29 -14.64 -7.27
N ARG A 103 -11.08 -14.21 -8.51
CA ARG A 103 -11.17 -15.09 -9.67
C ARG A 103 -10.11 -16.18 -9.67
N ASN A 104 -8.97 -15.94 -9.04
CA ASN A 104 -7.89 -16.90 -8.85
C ASN A 104 -7.56 -16.96 -7.34
N GLU A 105 -8.55 -17.34 -6.56
CA GLU A 105 -8.49 -17.26 -5.10
C GLU A 105 -7.32 -18.05 -4.51
N GLU A 106 -7.04 -19.25 -5.02
CA GLU A 106 -5.94 -20.05 -4.51
C GLU A 106 -4.58 -19.36 -4.66
N GLU A 107 -4.34 -18.75 -5.81
CA GLU A 107 -3.09 -18.04 -6.08
C GLU A 107 -2.96 -16.75 -5.27
N ASN A 108 -4.09 -16.14 -4.93
CA ASN A 108 -4.16 -14.83 -4.29
C ASN A 108 -4.58 -14.90 -2.82
N ASN A 109 -4.58 -16.09 -2.23
CA ASN A 109 -5.04 -16.28 -0.85
C ASN A 109 -4.37 -15.36 0.15
N GLU A 110 -3.03 -15.32 0.14
CA GLU A 110 -2.28 -14.46 1.05
C GLU A 110 -2.57 -12.98 0.80
N TRP A 111 -2.58 -12.58 -0.46
CA TRP A 111 -2.87 -11.19 -0.82
C TRP A 111 -4.26 -10.76 -0.35
N LEU A 112 -5.26 -11.61 -0.56
CA LEU A 112 -6.61 -11.33 -0.10
C LEU A 112 -6.68 -11.18 1.42
N ASP A 113 -5.95 -12.01 2.16
CA ASP A 113 -5.85 -11.87 3.61
C ASP A 113 -5.23 -10.52 3.98
N HIS A 114 -4.15 -10.13 3.30
CA HIS A 114 -3.50 -8.85 3.55
C HIS A 114 -4.41 -7.68 3.21
N LEU A 115 -5.11 -7.74 2.09
CA LEU A 115 -6.06 -6.71 1.66
C LEU A 115 -7.19 -6.53 2.66
N SER A 116 -7.58 -7.59 3.38
CA SER A 116 -8.65 -7.50 4.36
C SER A 116 -8.33 -6.56 5.53
N LYS A 117 -7.04 -6.28 5.79
CA LYS A 117 -6.63 -5.31 6.80
C LYS A 117 -7.21 -3.91 6.53
N LEU A 118 -7.46 -3.60 5.27
CA LEU A 118 -8.01 -2.31 4.89
C LEU A 118 -9.46 -2.11 5.29
N LEU A 119 -10.14 -3.14 5.82
CA LEU A 119 -11.44 -2.96 6.46
C LEU A 119 -11.34 -2.05 7.70
N GLU A 120 -10.15 -1.85 8.24
CA GLU A 120 -9.92 -0.86 9.31
C GLU A 120 -10.04 0.58 8.80
N ASN A 121 -10.02 0.79 7.50
CA ASN A 121 -10.42 2.07 6.92
C ASN A 121 -11.94 2.18 7.02
N HIS A 122 -12.41 3.05 7.89
CA HIS A 122 -13.83 3.20 8.18
C HIS A 122 -14.66 3.56 6.94
N HIS A 123 -14.13 4.47 6.12
CA HIS A 123 -14.79 4.91 4.90
C HIS A 123 -14.94 3.75 3.89
N LEU A 124 -13.86 2.99 3.71
CA LEU A 124 -13.86 1.82 2.84
C LEU A 124 -14.85 0.76 3.33
N SER A 125 -14.76 0.41 4.59
CA SER A 125 -15.60 -0.63 5.21
C SER A 125 -17.09 -0.29 5.08
N LYS A 126 -17.44 0.95 5.30
CA LYS A 126 -18.84 1.43 5.21
C LYS A 126 -19.35 1.43 3.76
N GLY A 127 -18.49 1.69 2.79
CA GLY A 127 -18.88 1.83 1.39
C GLY A 127 -18.94 0.52 0.61
N LEU A 128 -18.30 -0.55 1.07
CA LEU A 128 -18.28 -1.83 0.37
C LEU A 128 -19.69 -2.43 0.27
N ASN A 129 -19.99 -3.07 -0.87
CA ASN A 129 -21.23 -3.84 -0.95
C ASN A 129 -21.20 -4.99 0.06
N ARG A 130 -22.39 -5.42 0.49
CA ARG A 130 -22.53 -6.40 1.57
C ARG A 130 -21.78 -7.71 1.29
N ASN A 131 -21.89 -8.22 0.08
CA ASN A 131 -21.25 -9.49 -0.27
C ASN A 131 -19.73 -9.41 -0.15
N LEU A 132 -19.13 -8.39 -0.74
CA LEU A 132 -17.68 -8.20 -0.68
C LEU A 132 -17.22 -7.92 0.75
N HIS A 133 -17.97 -7.11 1.49
CA HIS A 133 -17.67 -6.82 2.90
C HIS A 133 -17.65 -8.11 3.73
N ASN A 134 -18.65 -8.98 3.55
CA ASN A 134 -18.72 -10.24 4.30
C ASN A 134 -17.55 -11.17 3.98
N ILE A 135 -17.20 -11.29 2.70
CA ILE A 135 -16.06 -12.11 2.27
C ILE A 135 -14.76 -11.61 2.93
N MET A 136 -14.53 -10.32 2.87
CA MET A 136 -13.30 -9.74 3.41
C MET A 136 -13.28 -9.69 4.94
N LEU A 137 -14.43 -9.51 5.57
CA LEU A 137 -14.54 -9.56 7.03
C LEU A 137 -14.20 -10.95 7.58
N GLU A 138 -14.65 -12.00 6.91
CA GLU A 138 -14.30 -13.37 7.28
C GLU A 138 -12.79 -13.58 7.22
N ARG A 139 -12.14 -13.11 6.17
CA ARG A 139 -10.68 -13.18 6.05
C ARG A 139 -9.98 -12.36 7.13
N TYR A 140 -10.47 -11.16 7.39
CA TYR A 140 -9.93 -10.31 8.45
C TYR A 140 -9.99 -11.00 9.81
N ASN A 141 -11.11 -11.57 10.14
CA ASN A 141 -11.29 -12.27 11.42
C ASN A 141 -10.41 -13.51 11.55
N SER A 142 -10.18 -14.22 10.45
CA SER A 142 -9.33 -15.42 10.44
C SER A 142 -7.84 -15.10 10.49
N PHE A 143 -7.42 -14.04 9.82
CA PHE A 143 -5.99 -13.74 9.65
C PHE A 143 -5.47 -12.73 10.68
N TRP A 144 -6.21 -11.65 10.95
CA TRP A 144 -5.72 -10.53 11.75
C TRP A 144 -6.18 -10.53 13.21
N ARG A 145 -7.22 -11.28 13.52
CA ARG A 145 -7.76 -11.35 14.89
C ARG A 145 -7.37 -12.62 15.65
#